data_ab3348395935d6f8cf871c6a26f99889
#
_entry.id   ab3348395935d6f8cf871c6a26f99889
#
_cell.length_a   1.000
_cell.length_b   1.000
_cell.length_c   1.000
_cell.angle_alpha   90.00
_cell.angle_beta   90.00
_cell.angle_gamma   90.00
#
_symmetry.space_group_name_H-M   'P 1'
#
loop_
_entity.id
_entity.type
_entity.pdbx_description
1 polymer ?
#
loop_
_entity_poly.entity_id
_entity_poly.type
_entity_poly.pdbx_seq_one_letter_code
_entity_poly.pdbx_strand_id
1 'polypeptide(L)'
;MYTVIDGNCFKNMLVGAYQLFQKKYEIINQLNVFPVPDGDTGNNMLNTLKSMYSMIAEVSPEEPVGIIAEKASAGAIMGARGNSGVILSQIIHGISRGLHGKKTASCGQMSKAFQYGILYAYRAVTKPVEGTILSVARGIAKGTHDVYRVETDFSKILEASIDAGEEALAKTPEQLQILKDANVVDAGGQGLIFFLMGCLNGLTGKVEDIEVDVKPVISRLEAKGESFSIEYPYCTEFIISPCKVSAREVRQKLSSWGESMIVAAGDNLVKVHIHAQRPGHVLDMAADWGTLHDIKCDNMVDQFHKNKEKQQKMEKKPLGVLTVVSGEGWTELFEKSGCDVVSGGQSMNPSVQELSAGMENGQYEKYIILPNNKNIILAAQQLKKMLGEKVHIVPSTNPMEGLAAAMVFDGKATIAENLDAMADRLSDIRSGMITTAVRDSIVGESTIHKDDFMGLVKGCEVISVPEFSDCFMQVLGELIDEDTEIVTIYYGKDLSEEDCQKEIEKAEKAYPDVTFEMYEGDQPLYPMFIAAE
;
A
#
# COMPACT_ATOMS: atom_id res chain seq x y z
N MET A 1 -27.73 -27.86 7.00
CA MET A 1 -28.66 -27.38 8.04
C MET A 1 -27.95 -27.30 9.36
N TYR A 2 -27.80 -26.12 9.93
CA TYR A 2 -27.00 -25.81 11.11
C TYR A 2 -27.91 -25.45 12.29
N THR A 3 -28.48 -26.47 12.92
CA THR A 3 -29.45 -26.28 14.04
C THR A 3 -28.74 -26.04 15.39
N VAL A 4 -27.50 -26.51 15.50
CA VAL A 4 -26.63 -26.37 16.67
C VAL A 4 -25.26 -25.94 16.18
N ILE A 5 -24.68 -24.95 16.83
CA ILE A 5 -23.33 -24.45 16.58
C ILE A 5 -22.44 -24.93 17.72
N ASP A 6 -21.48 -25.76 17.41
CA ASP A 6 -20.42 -26.20 18.31
C ASP A 6 -19.16 -25.30 18.18
N GLY A 7 -18.11 -25.66 18.91
CA GLY A 7 -16.87 -24.91 18.86
C GLY A 7 -16.22 -24.89 17.49
N ASN A 8 -16.25 -26.00 16.76
CA ASN A 8 -15.67 -26.10 15.43
C ASN A 8 -16.42 -25.21 14.41
N CYS A 9 -17.75 -25.28 14.41
CA CYS A 9 -18.59 -24.42 13.56
C CYS A 9 -18.30 -22.94 13.84
N PHE A 10 -18.25 -22.54 15.11
CA PHE A 10 -18.00 -21.15 15.49
C PHE A 10 -16.59 -20.69 15.16
N LYS A 11 -15.57 -21.56 15.37
CA LYS A 11 -14.19 -21.28 14.97
C LYS A 11 -14.10 -21.05 13.45
N ASN A 12 -14.73 -21.90 12.65
CA ASN A 12 -14.75 -21.78 11.19
C ASN A 12 -15.44 -20.49 10.73
N MET A 13 -16.52 -20.06 11.38
CA MET A 13 -17.15 -18.77 11.12
C MET A 13 -16.19 -17.61 11.31
N LEU A 14 -15.46 -17.56 12.43
CA LEU A 14 -14.50 -16.50 12.72
C LEU A 14 -13.28 -16.52 11.79
N VAL A 15 -12.81 -17.71 11.41
CA VAL A 15 -11.73 -17.88 10.42
C VAL A 15 -12.19 -17.36 9.05
N GLY A 16 -13.39 -17.73 8.62
CA GLY A 16 -13.97 -17.25 7.37
C GLY A 16 -14.14 -15.73 7.34
N ALA A 17 -14.54 -15.13 8.46
CA ALA A 17 -14.62 -13.68 8.60
C ALA A 17 -13.25 -13.01 8.38
N TYR A 18 -12.19 -13.52 9.01
CA TYR A 18 -10.84 -13.00 8.83
C TYR A 18 -10.35 -13.16 7.38
N GLN A 19 -10.57 -14.34 6.75
CA GLN A 19 -10.15 -14.61 5.38
C GLN A 19 -10.83 -13.69 4.35
N LEU A 20 -12.14 -13.44 4.50
CA LEU A 20 -12.85 -12.51 3.62
C LEU A 20 -12.35 -11.09 3.81
N PHE A 21 -12.10 -10.67 5.05
CA PHE A 21 -11.58 -9.34 5.36
C PHE A 21 -10.21 -9.08 4.74
N GLN A 22 -9.30 -10.08 4.72
CA GLN A 22 -7.99 -9.97 4.07
C GLN A 22 -8.09 -9.64 2.57
N LYS A 23 -9.17 -10.03 1.92
CA LYS A 23 -9.41 -9.75 0.49
C LYS A 23 -10.13 -8.41 0.25
N LYS A 24 -10.87 -7.89 1.22
CA LYS A 24 -11.82 -6.78 1.01
C LYS A 24 -11.51 -5.51 1.83
N TYR A 25 -10.48 -5.49 2.67
CA TYR A 25 -10.18 -4.35 3.56
C TYR A 25 -9.87 -3.05 2.80
N GLU A 26 -9.28 -3.13 1.61
CA GLU A 26 -8.97 -1.96 0.78
C GLU A 26 -10.25 -1.27 0.28
N ILE A 27 -11.30 -2.03 -0.05
CA ILE A 27 -12.62 -1.49 -0.40
C ILE A 27 -13.17 -0.66 0.75
N ILE A 28 -13.04 -1.17 1.99
CA ILE A 28 -13.49 -0.46 3.19
C ILE A 28 -12.70 0.83 3.40
N ASN A 29 -11.38 0.81 3.17
CA ASN A 29 -10.53 2.00 3.25
C ASN A 29 -10.99 3.09 2.26
N GLN A 30 -11.37 2.69 1.03
CA GLN A 30 -11.85 3.61 0.00
C GLN A 30 -13.19 4.27 0.34
N LEU A 31 -14.01 3.64 1.18
CA LEU A 31 -15.30 4.18 1.65
C LEU A 31 -15.15 5.13 2.85
N ASN A 32 -13.97 5.18 3.47
CA ASN A 32 -13.76 5.88 4.73
C ASN A 32 -13.73 7.41 4.56
N VAL A 33 -14.83 8.07 4.97
CA VAL A 33 -14.96 9.54 4.98
C VAL A 33 -15.37 10.10 6.34
N PHE A 34 -15.77 9.26 7.30
CA PHE A 34 -16.26 9.66 8.61
C PHE A 34 -15.67 8.77 9.72
N PRO A 35 -15.30 9.30 10.90
CA PRO A 35 -15.31 10.74 11.28
C PRO A 35 -14.21 11.55 10.61
N VAL A 36 -13.17 10.94 10.12
CA VAL A 36 -12.03 11.53 9.40
C VAL A 36 -11.74 10.68 8.16
N PRO A 37 -11.52 11.28 6.98
CA PRO A 37 -11.21 10.56 5.75
C PRO A 37 -9.72 10.16 5.70
N ASP A 38 -9.24 9.41 6.69
CA ASP A 38 -7.87 8.91 6.80
C ASP A 38 -7.64 7.56 6.09
N GLY A 39 -8.73 6.93 5.58
CA GLY A 39 -8.67 5.72 4.77
C GLY A 39 -8.14 4.50 5.53
N ASP A 40 -8.32 4.42 6.84
CA ASP A 40 -7.75 3.38 7.70
C ASP A 40 -8.76 2.40 8.30
N THR A 41 -10.07 2.65 8.09
CA THR A 41 -11.16 1.83 8.66
C THR A 41 -11.00 0.34 8.37
N GLY A 42 -10.69 -0.03 7.13
CA GLY A 42 -10.47 -1.42 6.74
C GLY A 42 -9.24 -2.03 7.42
N ASN A 43 -8.14 -1.29 7.49
CA ASN A 43 -6.92 -1.70 8.19
C ASN A 43 -7.17 -1.92 9.69
N ASN A 44 -7.91 -1.03 10.34
CA ASN A 44 -8.23 -1.10 11.75
C ASN A 44 -9.08 -2.33 12.09
N MET A 45 -10.11 -2.60 11.29
CA MET A 45 -10.93 -3.80 11.44
C MET A 45 -10.15 -5.08 11.12
N LEU A 46 -9.31 -5.08 10.07
CA LEU A 46 -8.47 -6.23 9.72
C LEU A 46 -7.47 -6.56 10.84
N ASN A 47 -6.80 -5.58 11.43
CA ASN A 47 -5.88 -5.79 12.54
C ASN A 47 -6.59 -6.35 13.78
N THR A 48 -7.81 -5.91 14.04
CA THR A 48 -8.67 -6.46 15.09
C THR A 48 -8.96 -7.94 14.86
N LEU A 49 -9.37 -8.30 13.63
CA LEU A 49 -9.66 -9.67 13.24
C LEU A 49 -8.38 -10.55 13.18
N LYS A 50 -7.25 -9.99 12.77
CA LYS A 50 -5.96 -10.68 12.78
C LYS A 50 -5.56 -11.11 14.19
N SER A 51 -5.69 -10.21 15.16
CA SER A 51 -5.40 -10.50 16.56
C SER A 51 -6.39 -11.52 17.16
N MET A 52 -7.67 -11.41 16.83
CA MET A 52 -8.69 -12.42 17.14
C MET A 52 -8.28 -13.80 16.58
N TYR A 53 -7.95 -13.86 15.29
CA TYR A 53 -7.55 -15.09 14.62
C TYR A 53 -6.32 -15.73 15.28
N SER A 54 -5.29 -14.96 15.62
CA SER A 54 -4.07 -15.47 16.28
C SER A 54 -4.39 -16.14 17.61
N MET A 55 -5.35 -15.59 18.39
CA MET A 55 -5.74 -16.18 19.68
C MET A 55 -6.57 -17.46 19.56
N ILE A 56 -7.34 -17.64 18.48
CA ILE A 56 -8.15 -18.84 18.27
C ILE A 56 -7.45 -19.90 17.42
N ALA A 57 -6.37 -19.56 16.72
CA ALA A 57 -5.67 -20.48 15.81
C ALA A 57 -5.20 -21.75 16.53
N GLU A 58 -4.62 -21.60 17.72
CA GLU A 58 -4.07 -22.67 18.53
C GLU A 58 -5.11 -23.39 19.42
N VAL A 59 -6.36 -22.86 19.48
CA VAL A 59 -7.43 -23.47 20.27
C VAL A 59 -7.98 -24.69 19.54
N SER A 60 -8.12 -25.83 20.23
CA SER A 60 -8.71 -27.04 19.63
C SER A 60 -10.13 -26.75 19.14
N PRO A 61 -10.51 -27.21 17.93
CA PRO A 61 -11.89 -27.08 17.44
C PRO A 61 -12.92 -27.86 18.27
N GLU A 62 -12.48 -28.82 19.11
CA GLU A 62 -13.33 -29.60 20.01
C GLU A 62 -13.70 -28.85 21.30
N GLU A 63 -13.05 -27.72 21.56
CA GLU A 63 -13.35 -26.87 22.71
C GLU A 63 -14.78 -26.34 22.67
N PRO A 64 -15.42 -26.13 23.83
CA PRO A 64 -16.73 -25.50 23.94
C PRO A 64 -16.83 -24.18 23.19
N VAL A 65 -17.98 -23.91 22.55
CA VAL A 65 -18.22 -22.66 21.80
C VAL A 65 -17.96 -21.41 22.65
N GLY A 66 -18.27 -21.49 23.96
CA GLY A 66 -18.02 -20.39 24.90
C GLY A 66 -16.52 -20.10 25.12
N ILE A 67 -15.66 -21.13 25.14
CA ILE A 67 -14.21 -21.00 25.29
C ILE A 67 -13.60 -20.36 24.03
N ILE A 68 -14.01 -20.80 22.86
CA ILE A 68 -13.55 -20.22 21.58
C ILE A 68 -13.98 -18.74 21.49
N ALA A 69 -15.23 -18.44 21.87
CA ALA A 69 -15.74 -17.07 21.88
C ALA A 69 -14.98 -16.15 22.87
N GLU A 70 -14.60 -16.68 24.04
CA GLU A 70 -13.81 -15.96 25.05
C GLU A 70 -12.40 -15.63 24.54
N LYS A 71 -11.72 -16.60 23.91
CA LYS A 71 -10.41 -16.37 23.28
C LYS A 71 -10.48 -15.39 22.12
N ALA A 72 -11.52 -15.52 21.27
CA ALA A 72 -11.77 -14.58 20.18
C ALA A 72 -11.98 -13.15 20.69
N SER A 73 -12.77 -12.98 21.75
CA SER A 73 -13.02 -11.71 22.40
C SER A 73 -11.73 -11.09 22.95
N ALA A 74 -10.93 -11.86 23.68
CA ALA A 74 -9.65 -11.39 24.23
C ALA A 74 -8.72 -10.90 23.10
N GLY A 75 -8.56 -11.68 22.04
CA GLY A 75 -7.76 -11.30 20.89
C GLY A 75 -8.28 -10.04 20.19
N ALA A 76 -9.59 -9.96 19.95
CA ALA A 76 -10.21 -8.80 19.32
C ALA A 76 -10.01 -7.51 20.14
N ILE A 77 -10.19 -7.54 21.48
CA ILE A 77 -9.98 -6.37 22.34
C ILE A 77 -8.51 -5.93 22.32
N MET A 78 -7.58 -6.85 22.44
CA MET A 78 -6.15 -6.53 22.43
C MET A 78 -5.71 -5.94 21.09
N GLY A 79 -6.19 -6.50 19.98
CA GLY A 79 -5.82 -6.05 18.63
C GLY A 79 -6.66 -4.89 18.09
N ALA A 80 -7.68 -4.43 18.81
CA ALA A 80 -8.57 -3.37 18.33
C ALA A 80 -7.80 -2.08 18.01
N ARG A 81 -8.11 -1.47 16.86
CA ARG A 81 -7.53 -0.21 16.40
C ARG A 81 -8.63 0.70 15.87
N GLY A 82 -8.46 2.01 16.08
CA GLY A 82 -9.42 3.02 15.65
C GLY A 82 -10.85 2.81 16.19
N ASN A 83 -11.75 3.71 15.84
CA ASN A 83 -13.16 3.60 16.24
C ASN A 83 -13.81 2.29 15.76
N SER A 84 -13.61 1.96 14.49
CA SER A 84 -14.24 0.79 13.83
C SER A 84 -13.73 -0.54 14.39
N GLY A 85 -12.42 -0.66 14.64
CA GLY A 85 -11.85 -1.86 15.24
C GLY A 85 -12.30 -2.04 16.69
N VAL A 86 -12.37 -0.97 17.49
CA VAL A 86 -12.86 -1.06 18.87
C VAL A 86 -14.35 -1.42 18.90
N ILE A 87 -15.19 -0.85 18.02
CA ILE A 87 -16.60 -1.22 17.92
C ILE A 87 -16.75 -2.70 17.53
N LEU A 88 -16.01 -3.17 16.53
CA LEU A 88 -16.02 -4.59 16.11
C LEU A 88 -15.58 -5.51 17.27
N SER A 89 -14.55 -5.12 18.02
CA SER A 89 -14.10 -5.88 19.21
C SER A 89 -15.20 -6.00 20.27
N GLN A 90 -16.01 -4.95 20.46
CA GLN A 90 -17.12 -4.98 21.41
C GLN A 90 -18.29 -5.82 20.90
N ILE A 91 -18.53 -5.90 19.59
CA ILE A 91 -19.49 -6.85 19.00
C ILE A 91 -19.06 -8.28 19.32
N ILE A 92 -17.79 -8.61 19.06
CA ILE A 92 -17.22 -9.94 19.35
C ILE A 92 -17.27 -10.23 20.86
N HIS A 93 -16.95 -9.24 21.70
CA HIS A 93 -17.05 -9.38 23.17
C HIS A 93 -18.47 -9.67 23.64
N GLY A 94 -19.46 -8.96 23.15
CA GLY A 94 -20.86 -9.19 23.49
C GLY A 94 -21.35 -10.58 23.03
N ILE A 95 -20.93 -11.05 21.85
CA ILE A 95 -21.19 -12.43 21.39
C ILE A 95 -20.59 -13.43 22.39
N SER A 96 -19.35 -13.23 22.81
CA SER A 96 -18.67 -14.07 23.81
C SER A 96 -19.46 -14.12 25.13
N ARG A 97 -19.94 -12.97 25.62
CA ARG A 97 -20.76 -12.91 26.83
C ARG A 97 -22.07 -13.70 26.69
N GLY A 98 -22.71 -13.65 25.50
CA GLY A 98 -23.91 -14.43 25.19
C GLY A 98 -23.69 -15.93 25.12
N LEU A 99 -22.45 -16.36 24.83
CA LEU A 99 -22.04 -17.78 24.71
C LEU A 99 -21.33 -18.31 25.96
N HIS A 100 -21.08 -17.48 26.96
CA HIS A 100 -20.34 -17.87 28.16
C HIS A 100 -20.88 -19.14 28.81
N GLY A 101 -19.97 -20.10 29.12
CA GLY A 101 -20.27 -21.37 29.77
C GLY A 101 -21.00 -22.39 28.87
N LYS A 102 -21.25 -22.12 27.58
CA LYS A 102 -21.94 -23.04 26.69
C LYS A 102 -20.96 -23.98 25.99
N LYS A 103 -21.32 -25.28 25.91
CA LYS A 103 -20.60 -26.25 25.08
C LYS A 103 -20.95 -26.09 23.60
N THR A 104 -22.24 -25.95 23.33
CA THR A 104 -22.82 -25.71 22.01
C THR A 104 -23.93 -24.66 22.15
N ALA A 105 -24.33 -24.03 21.06
CA ALA A 105 -25.40 -23.06 21.04
C ALA A 105 -26.47 -23.42 20.01
N SER A 106 -27.74 -23.37 20.39
CA SER A 106 -28.87 -23.44 19.45
C SER A 106 -28.95 -22.15 18.63
N CYS A 107 -29.70 -22.17 17.50
CA CYS A 107 -29.93 -20.97 16.68
C CYS A 107 -30.46 -19.79 17.50
N GLY A 108 -31.41 -20.03 18.42
CA GLY A 108 -31.91 -18.97 19.29
C GLY A 108 -30.89 -18.42 20.28
N GLN A 109 -29.95 -19.26 20.77
CA GLN A 109 -28.85 -18.80 21.63
C GLN A 109 -27.81 -18.02 20.84
N MET A 110 -27.48 -18.45 19.63
CA MET A 110 -26.58 -17.70 18.73
C MET A 110 -27.17 -16.34 18.35
N SER A 111 -28.45 -16.29 17.97
CA SER A 111 -29.14 -15.04 17.65
C SER A 111 -29.13 -14.06 18.84
N LYS A 112 -29.39 -14.55 20.05
CA LYS A 112 -29.26 -13.74 21.27
C LYS A 112 -27.83 -13.27 21.50
N ALA A 113 -26.82 -14.12 21.25
CA ALA A 113 -25.43 -13.73 21.40
C ALA A 113 -25.05 -12.59 20.43
N PHE A 114 -25.50 -12.64 19.17
CA PHE A 114 -25.32 -11.52 18.23
C PHE A 114 -26.02 -10.23 18.70
N GLN A 115 -27.24 -10.32 19.25
CA GLN A 115 -27.92 -9.15 19.84
C GLN A 115 -27.13 -8.56 21.01
N TYR A 116 -26.52 -9.40 21.86
CA TYR A 116 -25.61 -8.93 22.91
C TYR A 116 -24.40 -8.18 22.30
N GLY A 117 -23.85 -8.68 21.19
CA GLY A 117 -22.76 -8.00 20.47
C GLY A 117 -23.13 -6.56 20.13
N ILE A 118 -24.31 -6.34 19.56
CA ILE A 118 -24.79 -5.01 19.19
C ILE A 118 -25.01 -4.12 20.42
N LEU A 119 -25.59 -4.66 21.48
CA LEU A 119 -25.78 -3.93 22.74
C LEU A 119 -24.44 -3.46 23.33
N TYR A 120 -23.41 -4.31 23.29
CA TYR A 120 -22.08 -3.95 23.78
C TYR A 120 -21.42 -2.87 22.91
N ALA A 121 -21.58 -2.92 21.59
CA ALA A 121 -21.10 -1.87 20.68
C ALA A 121 -21.73 -0.50 21.01
N TYR A 122 -23.05 -0.42 21.18
CA TYR A 122 -23.71 0.82 21.57
C TYR A 122 -23.27 1.35 22.93
N ARG A 123 -23.04 0.47 23.90
CA ARG A 123 -22.57 0.87 25.24
C ARG A 123 -21.14 1.37 25.24
N ALA A 124 -20.31 0.95 24.31
CA ALA A 124 -18.92 1.36 24.22
C ALA A 124 -18.78 2.79 23.69
N VAL A 125 -19.64 3.20 22.77
CA VAL A 125 -19.58 4.52 22.12
C VAL A 125 -20.23 5.57 23.02
N THR A 126 -19.50 6.64 23.29
CA THR A 126 -19.96 7.71 24.21
C THR A 126 -21.08 8.55 23.59
N LYS A 127 -20.96 8.88 22.28
CA LYS A 127 -21.96 9.63 21.52
C LYS A 127 -22.28 8.84 20.24
N PRO A 128 -23.27 7.93 20.24
CA PRO A 128 -23.67 7.20 19.04
C PRO A 128 -24.15 8.16 17.95
N VAL A 129 -23.65 7.94 16.73
CA VAL A 129 -24.04 8.71 15.54
C VAL A 129 -24.82 7.80 14.60
N GLU A 130 -25.98 8.25 14.14
CA GLU A 130 -26.78 7.53 13.16
C GLU A 130 -26.14 7.64 11.76
N GLY A 131 -26.38 6.62 10.91
CA GLY A 131 -25.72 6.51 9.61
C GLY A 131 -24.34 5.90 9.67
N THR A 132 -23.96 5.26 10.78
CA THR A 132 -22.67 4.59 10.98
C THR A 132 -22.83 3.09 11.17
N ILE A 133 -21.71 2.37 11.40
CA ILE A 133 -21.67 0.94 11.77
C ILE A 133 -22.73 0.57 12.82
N LEU A 134 -23.07 1.49 13.73
CA LEU A 134 -24.10 1.25 14.76
C LEU A 134 -25.51 1.14 14.17
N SER A 135 -25.84 1.97 13.17
CA SER A 135 -27.14 1.90 12.49
C SER A 135 -27.26 0.60 11.70
N VAL A 136 -26.19 0.15 11.03
CA VAL A 136 -26.13 -1.14 10.31
C VAL A 136 -26.25 -2.29 11.30
N ALA A 137 -25.52 -2.26 12.42
CA ALA A 137 -25.61 -3.26 13.49
C ALA A 137 -27.04 -3.39 14.04
N ARG A 138 -27.76 -2.27 14.20
CA ARG A 138 -29.16 -2.29 14.60
C ARG A 138 -30.08 -2.92 13.55
N GLY A 139 -29.84 -2.66 12.26
CA GLY A 139 -30.54 -3.33 11.15
C GLY A 139 -30.35 -4.84 11.20
N ILE A 140 -29.13 -5.30 11.35
CA ILE A 140 -28.75 -6.71 11.52
C ILE A 140 -29.50 -7.34 12.70
N ALA A 141 -29.51 -6.67 13.87
CA ALA A 141 -30.22 -7.18 15.04
C ALA A 141 -31.71 -7.35 14.82
N LYS A 142 -32.32 -6.40 14.12
CA LYS A 142 -33.75 -6.46 13.78
C LYS A 142 -34.01 -7.63 12.83
N GLY A 143 -33.29 -7.77 11.73
CA GLY A 143 -33.41 -8.88 10.78
C GLY A 143 -33.25 -10.24 11.45
N THR A 144 -32.19 -10.38 12.30
CA THR A 144 -31.99 -11.58 13.13
C THR A 144 -33.20 -11.87 14.02
N HIS A 145 -33.75 -10.83 14.67
CA HIS A 145 -34.89 -10.98 15.59
C HIS A 145 -36.16 -11.45 14.87
N ASP A 146 -36.40 -10.97 13.67
CA ASP A 146 -37.62 -11.27 12.93
C ASP A 146 -37.65 -12.73 12.45
N VAL A 147 -36.49 -13.33 12.20
CA VAL A 147 -36.37 -14.67 11.59
C VAL A 147 -36.06 -15.77 12.61
N TYR A 148 -35.28 -15.54 13.69
CA TYR A 148 -34.78 -16.60 14.59
C TYR A 148 -35.88 -17.39 15.33
N ARG A 149 -37.12 -16.90 15.37
CA ARG A 149 -38.24 -17.56 16.04
C ARG A 149 -38.89 -18.66 15.19
N VAL A 150 -38.72 -18.56 13.88
CA VAL A 150 -39.36 -19.45 12.91
C VAL A 150 -38.37 -20.29 12.13
N GLU A 151 -37.12 -19.80 11.97
CA GLU A 151 -36.08 -20.49 11.26
C GLU A 151 -35.17 -21.27 12.25
N THR A 152 -34.84 -22.48 11.87
CA THR A 152 -34.01 -23.41 12.67
C THR A 152 -32.64 -23.70 12.06
N ASP A 153 -32.36 -23.15 10.87
CA ASP A 153 -31.07 -23.20 10.22
C ASP A 153 -30.32 -21.89 10.40
N PHE A 154 -29.22 -21.92 11.14
CA PHE A 154 -28.44 -20.72 11.46
C PHE A 154 -27.84 -20.05 10.21
N SER A 155 -27.53 -20.81 9.14
CA SER A 155 -27.07 -20.21 7.89
C SER A 155 -28.11 -19.26 7.28
N LYS A 156 -29.39 -19.66 7.29
CA LYS A 156 -30.48 -18.82 6.81
C LYS A 156 -30.77 -17.61 7.71
N ILE A 157 -30.55 -17.76 9.02
CA ILE A 157 -30.62 -16.64 9.96
C ILE A 157 -29.51 -15.62 9.66
N LEU A 158 -28.28 -16.08 9.35
CA LEU A 158 -27.19 -15.19 8.94
C LEU A 158 -27.47 -14.50 7.60
N GLU A 159 -28.00 -15.22 6.60
CA GLU A 159 -28.43 -14.64 5.32
C GLU A 159 -29.44 -13.50 5.53
N ALA A 160 -30.51 -13.76 6.25
CA ALA A 160 -31.53 -12.73 6.57
C ALA A 160 -30.95 -11.55 7.40
N SER A 161 -29.95 -11.82 8.23
CA SER A 161 -29.25 -10.78 9.01
C SER A 161 -28.37 -9.90 8.11
N ILE A 162 -27.72 -10.50 7.10
CA ILE A 162 -26.92 -9.79 6.10
C ILE A 162 -27.84 -8.91 5.24
N ASP A 163 -28.94 -9.47 4.70
CA ASP A 163 -29.91 -8.73 3.88
C ASP A 163 -30.45 -7.49 4.62
N ALA A 164 -30.86 -7.65 5.87
CA ALA A 164 -31.32 -6.52 6.69
C ALA A 164 -30.21 -5.51 7.03
N GLY A 165 -28.97 -5.99 7.13
CA GLY A 165 -27.80 -5.15 7.29
C GLY A 165 -27.49 -4.33 6.03
N GLU A 166 -27.59 -4.94 4.84
CA GLU A 166 -27.40 -4.27 3.55
C GLU A 166 -28.46 -3.19 3.30
N GLU A 167 -29.72 -3.47 3.65
CA GLU A 167 -30.77 -2.46 3.61
C GLU A 167 -30.49 -1.26 4.53
N ALA A 168 -29.96 -1.53 5.74
CA ALA A 168 -29.58 -0.47 6.67
C ALA A 168 -28.35 0.29 6.18
N LEU A 169 -27.38 -0.40 5.59
CA LEU A 169 -26.17 0.18 5.00
C LEU A 169 -26.53 1.15 3.85
N ALA A 170 -27.41 0.72 2.95
CA ALA A 170 -27.86 1.56 1.83
C ALA A 170 -28.52 2.88 2.29
N LYS A 171 -29.07 2.91 3.51
CA LYS A 171 -29.73 4.10 4.10
C LYS A 171 -28.74 5.01 4.86
N THR A 172 -27.49 4.61 5.06
CA THR A 172 -26.51 5.42 5.81
C THR A 172 -26.26 6.80 5.20
N PRO A 173 -26.24 7.00 3.86
CA PRO A 173 -26.09 8.33 3.27
C PRO A 173 -27.29 9.26 3.53
N GLU A 174 -28.47 8.70 3.80
CA GLU A 174 -29.65 9.49 4.14
C GLU A 174 -29.62 10.00 5.59
N GLN A 175 -28.85 9.32 6.46
CA GLN A 175 -28.75 9.59 7.90
C GLN A 175 -27.54 10.45 8.26
N LEU A 176 -26.50 10.45 7.42
CA LEU A 176 -25.25 11.17 7.68
C LEU A 176 -24.85 11.99 6.44
N GLN A 177 -24.91 13.32 6.57
CA GLN A 177 -24.74 14.24 5.42
C GLN A 177 -23.39 14.06 4.71
N ILE A 178 -22.29 13.83 5.44
CA ILE A 178 -20.94 13.65 4.83
C ILE A 178 -20.90 12.41 3.91
N LEU A 179 -21.61 11.32 4.23
CA LEU A 179 -21.73 10.14 3.37
C LEU A 179 -22.52 10.46 2.11
N LYS A 180 -23.61 11.24 2.25
CA LYS A 180 -24.40 11.69 1.11
C LYS A 180 -23.60 12.57 0.17
N ASP A 181 -22.83 13.49 0.70
CA ASP A 181 -21.99 14.42 -0.07
C ASP A 181 -20.85 13.69 -0.80
N ALA A 182 -20.27 12.69 -0.17
CA ALA A 182 -19.28 11.79 -0.76
C ALA A 182 -19.90 10.74 -1.72
N ASN A 183 -21.23 10.55 -1.67
CA ASN A 183 -21.97 9.51 -2.41
C ASN A 183 -21.42 8.09 -2.12
N VAL A 184 -21.24 7.78 -0.85
CA VAL A 184 -20.78 6.48 -0.35
C VAL A 184 -21.62 6.02 0.82
N VAL A 185 -21.54 4.73 1.13
CA VAL A 185 -22.09 4.13 2.35
C VAL A 185 -21.07 4.18 3.48
N ASP A 186 -21.49 3.91 4.72
CA ASP A 186 -20.59 3.87 5.86
C ASP A 186 -19.56 2.74 5.76
N ALA A 187 -18.27 3.09 5.85
CA ALA A 187 -17.16 2.17 5.74
C ALA A 187 -17.19 1.08 6.84
N GLY A 188 -17.44 1.48 8.09
CA GLY A 188 -17.56 0.56 9.22
C GLY A 188 -18.75 -0.40 9.08
N GLY A 189 -19.89 0.10 8.60
CA GLY A 189 -21.08 -0.70 8.29
C GLY A 189 -20.80 -1.72 7.18
N GLN A 190 -20.14 -1.32 6.10
CA GLN A 190 -19.71 -2.24 5.04
C GLN A 190 -18.77 -3.32 5.60
N GLY A 191 -17.85 -2.95 6.47
CA GLY A 191 -16.96 -3.89 7.14
C GLY A 191 -17.72 -4.89 8.00
N LEU A 192 -18.78 -4.48 8.70
CA LEU A 192 -19.63 -5.38 9.49
C LEU A 192 -20.39 -6.37 8.61
N ILE A 193 -20.85 -5.96 7.43
CA ILE A 193 -21.44 -6.86 6.44
C ILE A 193 -20.41 -7.90 5.98
N PHE A 194 -19.21 -7.50 5.60
CA PHE A 194 -18.16 -8.45 5.22
C PHE A 194 -17.77 -9.40 6.35
N PHE A 195 -17.79 -8.95 7.60
CA PHE A 195 -17.61 -9.83 8.75
C PHE A 195 -18.68 -10.94 8.81
N LEU A 196 -19.96 -10.61 8.66
CA LEU A 196 -21.05 -11.60 8.68
C LEU A 196 -21.02 -12.52 7.46
N MET A 197 -20.76 -12.00 6.26
CA MET A 197 -20.57 -12.81 5.05
C MET A 197 -19.43 -13.81 5.21
N GLY A 198 -18.30 -13.37 5.78
CA GLY A 198 -17.20 -14.26 6.09
C GLY A 198 -17.56 -15.33 7.13
N CYS A 199 -18.38 -14.98 8.14
CA CYS A 199 -18.93 -15.97 9.07
C CYS A 199 -19.82 -17.00 8.35
N LEU A 200 -20.66 -16.58 7.42
CA LEU A 200 -21.51 -17.47 6.63
C LEU A 200 -20.66 -18.39 5.74
N ASN A 201 -19.65 -17.85 5.05
CA ASN A 201 -18.73 -18.61 4.23
C ASN A 201 -17.98 -19.68 5.06
N GLY A 202 -17.47 -19.31 6.24
CA GLY A 202 -16.81 -20.24 7.16
C GLY A 202 -17.74 -21.32 7.71
N LEU A 203 -19.02 -21.00 7.94
CA LEU A 203 -20.03 -21.96 8.40
C LEU A 203 -20.41 -22.95 7.30
N THR A 204 -20.63 -22.45 6.06
CA THR A 204 -21.16 -23.26 4.95
C THR A 204 -20.08 -23.92 4.10
N GLY A 205 -18.82 -23.49 4.22
CA GLY A 205 -17.71 -23.91 3.36
C GLY A 205 -17.81 -23.38 1.92
N LYS A 206 -18.70 -22.44 1.65
CA LYS A 206 -18.82 -21.78 0.34
C LYS A 206 -17.97 -20.52 0.35
N VAL A 207 -17.25 -20.30 -0.73
CA VAL A 207 -16.51 -19.05 -0.97
C VAL A 207 -17.29 -18.26 -2.02
N GLU A 208 -18.04 -17.26 -1.59
CA GLU A 208 -18.66 -16.30 -2.50
C GLU A 208 -17.73 -15.10 -2.67
N ASP A 209 -17.27 -14.86 -3.90
CA ASP A 209 -16.57 -13.63 -4.27
C ASP A 209 -17.62 -12.59 -4.70
N ILE A 210 -17.74 -11.52 -3.89
CA ILE A 210 -18.65 -10.41 -4.16
C ILE A 210 -17.81 -9.25 -4.70
N GLU A 211 -18.07 -8.84 -5.94
CA GLU A 211 -17.52 -7.63 -6.52
C GLU A 211 -18.33 -6.42 -6.02
N VAL A 212 -17.67 -5.49 -5.36
CA VAL A 212 -18.23 -4.19 -4.97
C VAL A 212 -17.51 -3.12 -5.79
N ASP A 213 -18.26 -2.45 -6.67
CA ASP A 213 -17.71 -1.34 -7.48
C ASP A 213 -17.66 -0.07 -6.62
N VAL A 214 -16.46 0.32 -6.20
CA VAL A 214 -16.21 1.52 -5.38
C VAL A 214 -15.39 2.53 -6.18
N LYS A 215 -15.94 3.73 -6.36
CA LYS A 215 -15.20 4.84 -6.99
C LYS A 215 -14.44 5.65 -5.92
N PRO A 216 -13.22 6.13 -6.22
CA PRO A 216 -12.44 6.94 -5.27
C PRO A 216 -13.19 8.16 -4.76
N VAL A 217 -13.16 8.38 -3.45
CA VAL A 217 -14.05 9.32 -2.74
C VAL A 217 -13.44 10.72 -2.54
N ILE A 218 -12.13 10.79 -2.33
CA ILE A 218 -11.47 12.06 -1.92
C ILE A 218 -11.57 13.14 -2.99
N SER A 219 -11.48 12.79 -4.28
CA SER A 219 -11.63 13.75 -5.39
C SER A 219 -12.98 14.47 -5.43
N ARG A 220 -14.01 13.90 -4.80
CA ARG A 220 -15.37 14.48 -4.77
C ARG A 220 -15.59 15.50 -3.65
N LEU A 221 -14.92 15.32 -2.50
CA LEU A 221 -15.01 16.25 -1.37
C LEU A 221 -14.28 17.57 -1.67
N GLU A 222 -13.15 17.52 -2.40
CA GLU A 222 -12.38 18.72 -2.79
C GLU A 222 -13.10 19.62 -3.80
N ALA A 223 -13.95 19.06 -4.65
CA ALA A 223 -14.71 19.83 -5.65
C ALA A 223 -15.69 20.85 -5.01
N LYS A 224 -15.99 20.73 -3.71
CA LYS A 224 -16.88 21.65 -2.97
C LYS A 224 -16.16 22.74 -2.18
N GLY A 225 -14.81 22.77 -2.16
CA GLY A 225 -14.02 23.86 -1.56
C GLY A 225 -14.09 23.94 -0.03
N GLU A 226 -14.46 22.87 0.66
CA GLU A 226 -14.50 22.83 2.12
C GLU A 226 -13.08 22.60 2.69
N SER A 227 -12.60 23.58 3.49
CA SER A 227 -11.39 23.42 4.28
C SER A 227 -11.66 22.45 5.44
N PHE A 228 -11.05 21.27 5.41
CA PHE A 228 -11.17 20.28 6.46
C PHE A 228 -10.36 20.73 7.69
N SER A 229 -11.06 21.13 8.76
CA SER A 229 -10.45 21.50 10.04
C SER A 229 -10.74 20.39 11.05
N ILE A 230 -9.70 19.67 11.52
CA ILE A 230 -9.82 18.66 12.57
C ILE A 230 -9.61 19.34 13.91
N GLU A 231 -10.66 19.49 14.72
CA GLU A 231 -10.59 20.12 16.04
C GLU A 231 -9.75 19.30 17.03
N TYR A 232 -9.78 17.97 16.93
CA TYR A 232 -9.05 17.03 17.78
C TYR A 232 -8.11 16.16 16.93
N PRO A 233 -6.91 16.66 16.59
CA PRO A 233 -6.07 16.07 15.54
C PRO A 233 -5.32 14.79 15.94
N TYR A 234 -5.29 14.44 17.23
CA TYR A 234 -4.53 13.28 17.70
C TYR A 234 -5.43 12.11 18.08
N CYS A 235 -5.36 11.04 17.28
CA CYS A 235 -5.93 9.73 17.66
C CYS A 235 -5.05 9.10 18.73
N THR A 236 -5.59 8.94 19.94
CA THR A 236 -4.86 8.44 21.11
C THR A 236 -5.49 7.14 21.59
N GLU A 237 -4.70 6.07 21.60
CA GLU A 237 -5.11 4.74 22.05
C GLU A 237 -4.18 4.23 23.14
N PHE A 238 -4.74 3.57 24.14
CA PHE A 238 -3.97 2.93 25.22
C PHE A 238 -4.81 1.91 25.98
N ILE A 239 -4.12 1.02 26.68
CA ILE A 239 -4.72 0.04 27.60
C ILE A 239 -4.29 0.41 29.03
N ILE A 240 -5.22 0.39 29.97
CA ILE A 240 -4.97 0.53 31.40
C ILE A 240 -5.10 -0.86 32.03
N SER A 241 -4.02 -1.41 32.60
CA SER A 241 -4.05 -2.75 33.22
C SER A 241 -2.97 -2.90 34.31
N PRO A 242 -3.33 -3.34 35.55
CA PRO A 242 -4.69 -3.45 36.05
C PRO A 242 -5.35 -2.07 36.22
N CYS A 243 -6.64 -1.94 35.90
CA CYS A 243 -7.36 -0.68 36.01
C CYS A 243 -8.08 -0.60 37.38
N LYS A 244 -7.80 0.47 38.16
CA LYS A 244 -8.35 0.69 39.49
C LYS A 244 -9.76 1.30 39.48
N VAL A 245 -10.21 1.80 38.32
CA VAL A 245 -11.51 2.46 38.16
C VAL A 245 -12.36 1.75 37.13
N SER A 246 -13.65 1.92 37.17
CA SER A 246 -14.55 1.31 36.18
C SER A 246 -14.46 2.02 34.83
N ALA A 247 -14.76 1.28 33.74
CA ALA A 247 -14.83 1.87 32.38
C ALA A 247 -15.83 3.05 32.30
N ARG A 248 -16.87 3.06 33.16
CA ARG A 248 -17.82 4.18 33.27
C ARG A 248 -17.14 5.43 33.85
N GLU A 249 -16.32 5.28 34.86
CA GLU A 249 -15.57 6.40 35.47
C GLU A 249 -14.50 6.92 34.52
N VAL A 250 -13.77 6.04 33.82
CA VAL A 250 -12.82 6.42 32.76
C VAL A 250 -13.53 7.29 31.72
N ARG A 251 -14.67 6.83 31.22
CA ARG A 251 -15.47 7.56 30.22
C ARG A 251 -15.91 8.93 30.73
N GLN A 252 -16.39 8.99 31.97
CA GLN A 252 -16.86 10.24 32.56
C GLN A 252 -15.72 11.25 32.75
N LYS A 253 -14.55 10.80 33.19
CA LYS A 253 -13.39 11.68 33.46
C LYS A 253 -12.73 12.19 32.18
N LEU A 254 -12.72 11.39 31.10
CA LEU A 254 -12.12 11.77 29.82
C LEU A 254 -13.07 12.53 28.88
N SER A 255 -14.38 12.57 29.16
CA SER A 255 -15.40 13.13 28.25
C SER A 255 -15.22 14.59 27.86
N SER A 256 -14.49 15.38 28.66
CA SER A 256 -14.19 16.80 28.40
C SER A 256 -12.86 17.03 27.69
N TRP A 257 -12.06 15.99 27.42
CA TRP A 257 -10.70 16.10 26.90
C TRP A 257 -10.57 15.69 25.43
N GLY A 258 -11.66 15.27 24.83
CA GLY A 258 -11.68 14.89 23.43
C GLY A 258 -13.05 14.44 22.96
N GLU A 259 -13.09 14.00 21.71
CA GLU A 259 -14.29 13.47 21.06
C GLU A 259 -14.03 12.07 20.48
N SER A 260 -15.05 11.50 19.84
CA SER A 260 -14.98 10.15 19.24
C SER A 260 -14.47 9.08 20.20
N MET A 261 -14.76 9.27 21.51
CA MET A 261 -14.22 8.42 22.56
C MET A 261 -14.97 7.10 22.66
N ILE A 262 -14.19 6.01 22.63
CA ILE A 262 -14.66 4.65 22.87
C ILE A 262 -13.88 4.05 24.03
N VAL A 263 -14.61 3.49 25.02
CA VAL A 263 -14.03 2.84 26.18
C VAL A 263 -14.51 1.41 26.25
N ALA A 264 -13.61 0.47 26.00
CA ALA A 264 -13.86 -0.96 26.02
C ALA A 264 -13.33 -1.58 27.33
N ALA A 265 -14.18 -2.35 28.03
CA ALA A 265 -13.80 -3.07 29.24
C ALA A 265 -13.48 -4.53 28.91
N GLY A 266 -12.38 -5.05 29.43
CA GLY A 266 -12.05 -6.46 29.50
C GLY A 266 -11.89 -6.92 30.96
N ASP A 267 -11.46 -8.15 31.19
CA ASP A 267 -11.18 -8.65 32.53
C ASP A 267 -9.94 -7.94 33.09
N ASN A 268 -10.16 -7.07 34.11
CA ASN A 268 -9.14 -6.29 34.80
C ASN A 268 -8.35 -5.30 33.92
N LEU A 269 -8.87 -4.94 32.72
CA LEU A 269 -8.28 -3.95 31.83
C LEU A 269 -9.36 -3.03 31.23
N VAL A 270 -8.93 -1.84 30.87
CA VAL A 270 -9.75 -0.88 30.11
C VAL A 270 -8.94 -0.39 28.92
N LYS A 271 -9.48 -0.56 27.71
CA LYS A 271 -8.93 0.02 26.48
C LYS A 271 -9.66 1.31 26.16
N VAL A 272 -8.89 2.35 25.87
CA VAL A 272 -9.38 3.68 25.49
C VAL A 272 -8.93 4.02 24.09
N HIS A 273 -9.85 4.54 23.30
CA HIS A 273 -9.61 5.27 22.06
C HIS A 273 -10.28 6.63 22.19
N ILE A 274 -9.56 7.71 21.91
CA ILE A 274 -10.05 9.09 22.01
C ILE A 274 -9.32 9.99 21.01
N HIS A 275 -10.07 10.89 20.34
CA HIS A 275 -9.49 11.97 19.58
C HIS A 275 -9.30 13.17 20.50
N ALA A 276 -8.07 13.65 20.67
CA ALA A 276 -7.72 14.69 21.62
C ALA A 276 -6.90 15.82 20.97
N GLN A 277 -6.99 17.04 21.54
CA GLN A 277 -6.08 18.13 21.19
C GLN A 277 -4.72 17.98 21.90
N ARG A 278 -4.73 17.42 23.11
CA ARG A 278 -3.55 17.27 23.96
C ARG A 278 -3.45 15.85 24.50
N PRO A 279 -2.87 14.92 23.73
CA PRO A 279 -2.80 13.52 24.12
C PRO A 279 -2.05 13.29 25.44
N GLY A 280 -1.03 14.10 25.74
CA GLY A 280 -0.29 14.01 26.99
C GLY A 280 -1.18 14.17 28.23
N HIS A 281 -2.13 15.09 28.25
CA HIS A 281 -3.06 15.26 29.38
C HIS A 281 -3.97 14.04 29.57
N VAL A 282 -4.41 13.41 28.48
CA VAL A 282 -5.24 12.20 28.54
C VAL A 282 -4.44 11.04 29.14
N LEU A 283 -3.18 10.89 28.74
CA LEU A 283 -2.29 9.85 29.24
C LEU A 283 -1.90 10.08 30.72
N ASP A 284 -1.62 11.33 31.11
CA ASP A 284 -1.32 11.68 32.51
C ASP A 284 -2.47 11.29 33.43
N MET A 285 -3.71 11.66 33.06
CA MET A 285 -4.89 11.28 33.85
C MET A 285 -5.08 9.76 33.92
N ALA A 286 -4.83 9.07 32.79
CA ALA A 286 -4.99 7.63 32.73
C ALA A 286 -3.95 6.88 33.58
N ALA A 287 -2.73 7.40 33.69
CA ALA A 287 -1.66 6.83 34.53
C ALA A 287 -2.01 6.75 36.03
N ASP A 288 -2.87 7.63 36.52
CA ASP A 288 -3.36 7.57 37.90
C ASP A 288 -4.26 6.35 38.16
N TRP A 289 -4.87 5.80 37.13
CA TRP A 289 -5.85 4.71 37.26
C TRP A 289 -5.24 3.32 37.08
N GLY A 290 -4.01 3.23 36.57
CA GLY A 290 -3.29 1.97 36.43
C GLY A 290 -2.08 2.10 35.52
N THR A 291 -1.45 0.98 35.20
CA THR A 291 -0.31 0.96 34.29
C THR A 291 -0.80 1.06 32.85
N LEU A 292 -0.16 1.93 32.06
CA LEU A 292 -0.48 2.11 30.65
C LEU A 292 0.31 1.14 29.79
N HIS A 293 -0.37 0.53 28.84
CA HIS A 293 0.19 -0.39 27.85
C HIS A 293 -0.29 -0.02 26.43
N ASP A 294 0.45 -0.43 25.42
CA ASP A 294 0.13 -0.27 23.99
C ASP A 294 -0.30 1.16 23.64
N ILE A 295 0.45 2.15 24.15
CA ILE A 295 0.19 3.55 23.89
C ILE A 295 0.50 3.84 22.42
N LYS A 296 -0.50 4.39 21.70
CA LYS A 296 -0.38 4.86 20.35
C LYS A 296 -0.96 6.27 20.25
N CYS A 297 -0.26 7.15 19.56
CA CYS A 297 -0.71 8.52 19.31
C CYS A 297 -0.37 8.90 17.89
N ASP A 298 -1.36 8.97 17.03
CA ASP A 298 -1.21 9.31 15.62
C ASP A 298 -1.78 10.71 15.33
N ASN A 299 -1.09 11.48 14.49
CA ASN A 299 -1.61 12.72 13.96
C ASN A 299 -2.47 12.42 12.72
N MET A 300 -3.78 12.59 12.82
CA MET A 300 -4.74 12.31 11.75
C MET A 300 -4.61 13.30 10.57
N VAL A 301 -4.08 14.52 10.81
CA VAL A 301 -3.79 15.47 9.72
C VAL A 301 -2.68 14.94 8.84
N ASP A 302 -1.61 14.42 9.44
CA ASP A 302 -0.50 13.81 8.70
C ASP A 302 -0.94 12.54 7.94
N GLN A 303 -1.81 11.73 8.55
CA GLN A 303 -2.39 10.55 7.90
C GLN A 303 -3.26 10.94 6.70
N PHE A 304 -4.08 11.98 6.85
CA PHE A 304 -4.89 12.52 5.75
C PHE A 304 -4.03 12.99 4.58
N HIS A 305 -2.96 13.76 4.84
CA HIS A 305 -2.06 14.23 3.79
C HIS A 305 -1.33 13.09 3.08
N LYS A 306 -0.83 12.10 3.83
CA LYS A 306 -0.18 10.91 3.25
C LYS A 306 -1.14 10.07 2.39
N ASN A 307 -2.39 9.93 2.80
CA ASN A 307 -3.39 9.19 2.03
C ASN A 307 -3.83 9.98 0.79
N LYS A 308 -3.92 11.31 0.88
CA LYS A 308 -4.15 12.20 -0.25
C LYS A 308 -3.05 12.08 -1.31
N GLU A 309 -1.78 12.07 -0.88
CA GLU A 309 -0.64 11.84 -1.78
C GLU A 309 -0.68 10.45 -2.42
N LYS A 310 -1.04 9.41 -1.66
CA LYS A 310 -1.21 8.05 -2.19
C LYS A 310 -2.36 7.96 -3.20
N GLN A 311 -3.48 8.65 -2.98
CA GLN A 311 -4.64 8.61 -3.87
C GLN A 311 -4.44 9.49 -5.12
N GLN A 312 -3.74 10.62 -5.02
CA GLN A 312 -3.30 11.37 -6.20
C GLN A 312 -2.36 10.54 -7.08
N LYS A 313 -1.61 9.59 -6.49
CA LYS A 313 -0.87 8.55 -7.24
C LYS A 313 -1.77 7.45 -7.81
N MET A 314 -3.01 7.29 -7.37
CA MET A 314 -3.95 6.25 -7.86
C MET A 314 -4.79 6.69 -9.09
N GLU A 315 -4.97 7.98 -9.37
CA GLU A 315 -5.45 8.43 -10.67
C GLU A 315 -4.31 8.37 -11.67
N LYS A 316 -4.18 7.19 -12.33
CA LYS A 316 -3.12 6.99 -13.31
C LYS A 316 -3.30 7.95 -14.47
N LYS A 317 -2.21 8.66 -14.82
CA LYS A 317 -2.14 9.50 -16.02
C LYS A 317 -2.19 8.64 -17.29
N PRO A 318 -2.64 9.14 -18.42
CA PRO A 318 -2.85 8.31 -19.61
C PRO A 318 -1.58 7.63 -20.16
N LEU A 319 -0.44 8.31 -20.15
CA LEU A 319 0.82 7.84 -20.72
C LEU A 319 2.00 8.38 -19.94
N GLY A 320 3.00 7.53 -19.71
CA GLY A 320 4.28 7.90 -19.10
C GLY A 320 5.44 7.06 -19.61
N VAL A 321 6.61 7.33 -19.04
CA VAL A 321 7.86 6.63 -19.36
C VAL A 321 8.26 5.76 -18.19
N LEU A 322 8.57 4.48 -18.45
CA LEU A 322 9.20 3.56 -17.50
C LEU A 322 10.63 3.31 -17.96
N THR A 323 11.57 3.53 -17.10
CA THR A 323 12.99 3.33 -17.41
C THR A 323 13.63 2.28 -16.50
N VAL A 324 14.65 1.59 -17.00
CA VAL A 324 15.46 0.67 -16.20
C VAL A 324 16.85 1.22 -16.04
N VAL A 325 17.25 1.46 -14.79
CA VAL A 325 18.62 1.91 -14.47
C VAL A 325 19.10 1.31 -13.15
N SER A 326 20.40 1.38 -12.91
CA SER A 326 21.05 1.01 -11.65
C SER A 326 22.02 2.12 -11.25
N GLY A 327 22.01 2.49 -9.98
CA GLY A 327 22.74 3.61 -9.41
C GLY A 327 21.80 4.72 -8.93
N GLU A 328 22.12 5.31 -7.79
CA GLU A 328 21.29 6.38 -7.20
C GLU A 328 21.29 7.63 -8.09
N GLY A 329 22.43 8.02 -8.63
CA GLY A 329 22.52 9.18 -9.52
C GLY A 329 21.65 9.04 -10.77
N TRP A 330 21.68 7.88 -11.42
CA TRP A 330 20.79 7.62 -12.57
C TRP A 330 19.31 7.61 -12.18
N THR A 331 18.98 7.03 -11.03
CA THR A 331 17.61 7.02 -10.54
C THR A 331 17.09 8.44 -10.36
N GLU A 332 17.87 9.31 -9.69
CA GLU A 332 17.48 10.71 -9.51
C GLU A 332 17.32 11.48 -10.83
N LEU A 333 18.21 11.26 -11.80
CA LEU A 333 18.14 11.93 -13.10
C LEU A 333 16.85 11.59 -13.85
N PHE A 334 16.49 10.30 -13.88
CA PHE A 334 15.26 9.87 -14.56
C PHE A 334 13.99 10.26 -13.80
N GLU A 335 13.99 10.21 -12.47
CA GLU A 335 12.86 10.69 -11.66
C GLU A 335 12.64 12.20 -11.83
N LYS A 336 13.70 12.99 -11.85
CA LYS A 336 13.63 14.44 -12.15
C LYS A 336 13.11 14.71 -13.55
N SER A 337 13.36 13.81 -14.50
CA SER A 337 12.81 13.87 -15.87
C SER A 337 11.36 13.36 -15.97
N GLY A 338 10.73 12.97 -14.85
CA GLY A 338 9.33 12.54 -14.78
C GLY A 338 9.09 11.08 -15.16
N CYS A 339 10.13 10.26 -15.20
CA CYS A 339 10.04 8.82 -15.47
C CYS A 339 9.75 8.02 -14.19
N ASP A 340 8.96 6.95 -14.30
CA ASP A 340 8.93 5.90 -13.30
C ASP A 340 10.17 5.00 -13.50
N VAL A 341 10.85 4.63 -12.41
CA VAL A 341 12.12 3.90 -12.47
C VAL A 341 11.97 2.49 -11.93
N VAL A 342 12.50 1.52 -12.67
CA VAL A 342 12.70 0.13 -12.21
C VAL A 342 14.20 -0.08 -12.00
N SER A 343 14.57 -0.49 -10.79
CA SER A 343 15.97 -0.80 -10.50
C SER A 343 16.41 -2.06 -11.23
N GLY A 344 17.49 -1.97 -11.99
CA GLY A 344 18.14 -3.13 -12.61
C GLY A 344 18.91 -4.01 -11.62
N GLY A 345 19.06 -3.58 -10.37
CA GLY A 345 19.87 -4.27 -9.36
C GLY A 345 21.35 -4.34 -9.73
N GLN A 346 22.11 -5.20 -9.05
CA GLN A 346 23.53 -5.38 -9.30
C GLN A 346 23.85 -6.00 -10.67
N SER A 347 22.92 -6.81 -11.20
CA SER A 347 23.07 -7.45 -12.53
C SER A 347 22.65 -6.57 -13.69
N MET A 348 22.05 -5.42 -13.42
CA MET A 348 21.46 -4.49 -14.41
C MET A 348 20.46 -5.18 -15.38
N ASN A 349 19.76 -6.24 -14.91
CA ASN A 349 18.92 -7.07 -15.78
C ASN A 349 17.65 -7.56 -15.05
N PRO A 350 16.62 -6.68 -14.88
CA PRO A 350 15.38 -7.05 -14.23
C PRO A 350 14.57 -8.06 -15.04
N SER A 351 13.82 -8.89 -14.35
CA SER A 351 12.89 -9.86 -14.93
C SER A 351 11.64 -9.18 -15.53
N VAL A 352 10.90 -9.88 -16.38
CA VAL A 352 9.59 -9.44 -16.89
C VAL A 352 8.61 -9.13 -15.75
N GLN A 353 8.69 -9.88 -14.65
CA GLN A 353 7.83 -9.68 -13.48
C GLN A 353 8.17 -8.38 -12.74
N GLU A 354 9.45 -8.02 -12.61
CA GLU A 354 9.86 -6.75 -12.01
C GLU A 354 9.46 -5.56 -12.87
N LEU A 355 9.55 -5.67 -14.19
CA LEU A 355 9.04 -4.66 -15.12
C LEU A 355 7.51 -4.49 -14.99
N SER A 356 6.76 -5.61 -14.91
CA SER A 356 5.31 -5.57 -14.70
C SER A 356 4.93 -4.89 -13.39
N ALA A 357 5.63 -5.24 -12.31
CA ALA A 357 5.42 -4.64 -10.99
C ALA A 357 5.73 -3.12 -11.00
N GLY A 358 6.75 -2.68 -11.74
CA GLY A 358 7.07 -1.27 -11.94
C GLY A 358 5.92 -0.51 -12.60
N MET A 359 5.26 -1.09 -13.60
CA MET A 359 4.08 -0.50 -14.25
C MET A 359 2.83 -0.49 -13.35
N GLU A 360 2.63 -1.57 -12.58
CA GLU A 360 1.47 -1.68 -11.66
C GLU A 360 1.55 -0.64 -10.54
N ASN A 361 2.74 -0.43 -10.00
CA ASN A 361 3.02 0.52 -8.92
C ASN A 361 3.22 1.96 -9.41
N GLY A 362 3.40 2.16 -10.71
CA GLY A 362 3.68 3.46 -11.32
C GLY A 362 2.43 4.31 -11.55
N GLN A 363 2.66 5.52 -12.05
CA GLN A 363 1.66 6.60 -12.09
C GLN A 363 0.81 6.65 -13.37
N TYR A 364 1.01 5.72 -14.33
CA TYR A 364 0.41 5.82 -15.67
C TYR A 364 -0.35 4.56 -16.07
N GLU A 365 -1.35 4.72 -16.96
CA GLU A 365 -2.14 3.61 -17.52
C GLU A 365 -1.37 2.85 -18.61
N LYS A 366 -0.59 3.59 -19.40
CA LYS A 366 0.25 3.09 -20.49
C LYS A 366 1.66 3.59 -20.33
N TYR A 367 2.62 2.80 -20.77
CA TYR A 367 4.03 3.12 -20.65
C TYR A 367 4.78 2.99 -21.96
N ILE A 368 5.68 3.93 -22.20
CA ILE A 368 6.82 3.77 -23.11
C ILE A 368 7.99 3.31 -22.26
N ILE A 369 8.51 2.12 -22.52
CA ILE A 369 9.63 1.52 -21.78
C ILE A 369 10.94 1.89 -22.46
N LEU A 370 11.88 2.41 -21.66
CA LEU A 370 13.28 2.64 -21.99
C LEU A 370 14.14 1.56 -21.29
N PRO A 371 14.54 0.50 -22.00
CA PRO A 371 15.26 -0.62 -21.39
C PRO A 371 16.68 -0.26 -20.94
N ASN A 372 17.36 0.64 -21.63
CA ASN A 372 18.74 1.10 -21.39
C ASN A 372 19.79 -0.02 -21.36
N ASN A 373 19.44 -1.18 -21.85
CA ASN A 373 20.33 -2.33 -21.98
C ASN A 373 19.78 -3.29 -23.03
N LYS A 374 20.65 -3.78 -23.93
CA LYS A 374 20.28 -4.73 -25.00
C LYS A 374 19.62 -6.00 -24.46
N ASN A 375 20.05 -6.49 -23.30
CA ASN A 375 19.51 -7.69 -22.68
C ASN A 375 18.06 -7.51 -22.18
N ILE A 376 17.69 -6.29 -21.78
CA ILE A 376 16.35 -5.97 -21.25
C ILE A 376 15.33 -5.79 -22.36
N ILE A 377 15.78 -5.44 -23.59
CA ILE A 377 14.87 -5.26 -24.74
C ILE A 377 13.98 -6.50 -24.95
N LEU A 378 14.55 -7.69 -24.83
CA LEU A 378 13.78 -8.95 -24.98
C LEU A 378 12.73 -9.11 -23.86
N ALA A 379 13.07 -8.78 -22.63
CA ALA A 379 12.12 -8.82 -21.49
C ALA A 379 10.99 -7.79 -21.69
N ALA A 380 11.31 -6.57 -22.13
CA ALA A 380 10.32 -5.55 -22.47
C ALA A 380 9.40 -5.98 -23.61
N GLN A 381 9.95 -6.62 -24.67
CA GLN A 381 9.16 -7.19 -25.77
C GLN A 381 8.22 -8.31 -25.31
N GLN A 382 8.66 -9.14 -24.39
CA GLN A 382 7.81 -10.17 -23.80
C GLN A 382 6.69 -9.55 -22.96
N LEU A 383 6.98 -8.52 -22.17
CA LEU A 383 5.97 -7.77 -21.44
C LEU A 383 4.94 -7.12 -22.38
N LYS A 384 5.39 -6.53 -23.50
CA LYS A 384 4.50 -6.00 -24.55
C LYS A 384 3.57 -7.06 -25.13
N LYS A 385 4.05 -8.28 -25.35
CA LYS A 385 3.20 -9.40 -25.82
C LYS A 385 2.14 -9.79 -24.81
N MET A 386 2.43 -9.67 -23.50
CA MET A 386 1.50 -10.01 -22.42
C MET A 386 0.46 -8.91 -22.17
N LEU A 387 0.86 -7.64 -22.21
CA LEU A 387 0.03 -6.50 -21.83
C LEU A 387 -0.51 -5.67 -23.01
N GLY A 388 -0.10 -6.00 -24.26
CA GLY A 388 -0.61 -5.40 -25.48
C GLY A 388 -0.39 -3.89 -25.56
N GLU A 389 -1.46 -3.16 -25.83
CA GLU A 389 -1.47 -1.69 -26.03
C GLU A 389 -1.11 -0.87 -24.79
N LYS A 390 -0.91 -1.52 -23.63
CA LYS A 390 -0.43 -0.82 -22.44
C LYS A 390 1.08 -0.58 -22.45
N VAL A 391 1.81 -1.26 -23.31
CA VAL A 391 3.27 -1.24 -23.35
C VAL A 391 3.76 -0.87 -24.75
N HIS A 392 4.58 0.17 -24.81
CA HIS A 392 5.34 0.58 -25.98
C HIS A 392 6.82 0.56 -25.61
N ILE A 393 7.71 0.44 -26.59
CA ILE A 393 9.14 0.29 -26.34
C ILE A 393 9.91 1.21 -27.28
N VAL A 394 10.79 2.01 -26.72
CA VAL A 394 11.86 2.71 -27.42
C VAL A 394 13.16 2.01 -27.05
N PRO A 395 13.85 1.34 -27.98
CA PRO A 395 14.88 0.35 -27.69
C PRO A 395 16.24 0.97 -27.33
N SER A 396 16.29 1.79 -26.29
CA SER A 396 17.54 2.35 -25.73
C SER A 396 18.47 1.23 -25.27
N THR A 397 19.77 1.37 -25.57
CA THR A 397 20.79 0.34 -25.28
C THR A 397 21.70 0.70 -24.13
N ASN A 398 21.64 1.93 -23.66
CA ASN A 398 22.35 2.45 -22.50
C ASN A 398 21.56 3.58 -21.84
N PRO A 399 21.89 3.97 -20.57
CA PRO A 399 21.16 5.01 -19.86
C PRO A 399 21.24 6.40 -20.51
N MET A 400 22.30 6.73 -21.23
CA MET A 400 22.47 8.02 -21.91
C MET A 400 21.48 8.18 -23.05
N GLU A 401 21.36 7.16 -23.93
CA GLU A 401 20.34 7.10 -24.95
C GLU A 401 18.92 7.22 -24.35
N GLY A 402 18.68 6.49 -23.23
CA GLY A 402 17.39 6.54 -22.55
C GLY A 402 17.06 7.90 -21.96
N LEU A 403 18.03 8.58 -21.35
CA LEU A 403 17.83 9.91 -20.76
C LEU A 403 17.48 10.93 -21.85
N ALA A 404 18.23 10.92 -22.95
CA ALA A 404 17.96 11.79 -24.08
C ALA A 404 16.59 11.56 -24.69
N ALA A 405 16.17 10.30 -24.84
CA ALA A 405 14.84 9.95 -25.28
C ALA A 405 13.76 10.41 -24.29
N ALA A 406 14.01 10.28 -22.97
CA ALA A 406 13.09 10.72 -21.95
C ALA A 406 12.86 12.25 -21.95
N MET A 407 13.89 13.03 -22.25
CA MET A 407 13.82 14.50 -22.29
C MET A 407 12.90 15.06 -23.39
N VAL A 408 12.64 14.31 -24.47
CA VAL A 408 11.74 14.74 -25.57
C VAL A 408 10.31 14.19 -25.41
N PHE A 409 10.04 13.44 -24.35
CA PHE A 409 8.70 12.93 -24.06
C PHE A 409 7.72 14.08 -23.74
N ASP A 410 6.59 14.10 -24.45
CA ASP A 410 5.47 15.01 -24.18
C ASP A 410 4.22 14.22 -23.79
N GLY A 411 3.82 14.30 -22.51
CA GLY A 411 2.60 13.64 -22.00
C GLY A 411 1.29 14.11 -22.63
N LYS A 412 1.31 15.16 -23.45
CA LYS A 412 0.15 15.66 -24.22
C LYS A 412 0.11 15.18 -25.66
N ALA A 413 1.25 14.74 -26.20
CA ALA A 413 1.35 14.21 -27.55
C ALA A 413 0.80 12.76 -27.61
N THR A 414 0.49 12.29 -28.81
CA THR A 414 0.07 10.92 -29.03
C THR A 414 1.22 9.94 -28.79
N ILE A 415 0.89 8.65 -28.61
CA ILE A 415 1.90 7.60 -28.45
C ILE A 415 2.80 7.53 -29.70
N ALA A 416 2.23 7.66 -30.90
CA ALA A 416 2.99 7.59 -32.13
C ALA A 416 4.01 8.74 -32.26
N GLU A 417 3.58 9.97 -31.98
CA GLU A 417 4.46 11.15 -31.99
C GLU A 417 5.60 11.01 -30.97
N ASN A 418 5.30 10.51 -29.75
CA ASN A 418 6.34 10.27 -28.75
C ASN A 418 7.32 9.18 -29.18
N LEU A 419 6.82 8.06 -29.76
CA LEU A 419 7.67 6.98 -30.21
C LEU A 419 8.62 7.43 -31.33
N ASP A 420 8.14 8.23 -32.28
CA ASP A 420 8.94 8.76 -33.36
C ASP A 420 9.99 9.74 -32.83
N ALA A 421 9.60 10.75 -32.03
CA ALA A 421 10.53 11.73 -31.46
C ALA A 421 11.60 11.09 -30.55
N MET A 422 11.19 10.14 -29.70
CA MET A 422 12.11 9.44 -28.82
C MET A 422 13.07 8.50 -29.58
N ALA A 423 12.59 7.85 -30.65
CA ALA A 423 13.43 6.98 -31.49
C ALA A 423 14.45 7.78 -32.30
N ASP A 424 14.05 8.92 -32.86
CA ASP A 424 14.97 9.83 -33.54
C ASP A 424 16.10 10.28 -32.62
N ARG A 425 15.74 10.65 -31.37
CA ARG A 425 16.74 11.12 -30.38
C ARG A 425 17.77 10.06 -29.98
N LEU A 426 17.42 8.74 -30.02
CA LEU A 426 18.40 7.65 -29.81
C LEU A 426 19.54 7.66 -30.83
N SER A 427 19.30 8.21 -32.03
CA SER A 427 20.28 8.25 -33.10
C SER A 427 21.25 9.41 -33.00
N ASP A 428 20.85 10.49 -32.33
CA ASP A 428 21.62 11.74 -32.22
C ASP A 428 22.73 11.67 -31.19
N ILE A 429 22.57 10.78 -30.18
CA ILE A 429 23.57 10.64 -29.11
C ILE A 429 24.64 9.64 -29.47
N ARG A 430 25.87 10.10 -29.46
CA ARG A 430 27.04 9.23 -29.47
C ARG A 430 27.40 8.88 -28.04
N SER A 431 27.51 7.59 -27.77
CA SER A 431 27.74 7.11 -26.40
C SER A 431 28.83 6.04 -26.34
N GLY A 432 29.62 6.13 -25.30
CA GLY A 432 30.67 5.18 -24.96
C GLY A 432 30.52 4.68 -23.51
N MET A 433 30.99 3.47 -23.28
CA MET A 433 30.95 2.83 -21.96
C MET A 433 32.30 2.18 -21.69
N ILE A 434 32.80 2.30 -20.46
CA ILE A 434 34.02 1.62 -20.03
C ILE A 434 33.64 0.59 -18.97
N THR A 435 34.13 -0.64 -19.13
CA THR A 435 33.94 -1.75 -18.17
C THR A 435 35.23 -2.55 -18.06
N THR A 436 35.28 -3.52 -17.14
CA THR A 436 36.46 -4.39 -16.96
C THR A 436 36.17 -5.78 -17.50
N ALA A 437 37.11 -6.38 -18.22
CA ALA A 437 37.03 -7.72 -18.77
C ALA A 437 37.10 -8.78 -17.68
N VAL A 438 36.07 -9.62 -17.54
CA VAL A 438 36.03 -10.68 -16.52
C VAL A 438 36.76 -11.97 -16.94
N ARG A 439 37.12 -12.11 -18.22
CA ARG A 439 37.82 -13.27 -18.80
C ARG A 439 38.45 -12.90 -20.14
N ASP A 440 39.41 -13.72 -20.56
CA ASP A 440 39.96 -13.66 -21.91
C ASP A 440 38.89 -14.00 -22.94
N SER A 441 38.80 -13.23 -24.00
CA SER A 441 37.87 -13.43 -25.09
C SER A 441 38.34 -12.78 -26.39
N ILE A 442 37.70 -13.11 -27.49
CA ILE A 442 37.91 -12.45 -28.79
C ILE A 442 36.54 -11.94 -29.26
N VAL A 443 36.46 -10.65 -29.55
CA VAL A 443 35.25 -10.00 -30.06
C VAL A 443 35.59 -9.26 -31.36
N GLY A 444 35.04 -9.70 -32.46
CA GLY A 444 35.45 -9.21 -33.81
C GLY A 444 36.92 -9.50 -34.06
N GLU A 445 37.73 -8.50 -34.35
CA GLU A 445 39.18 -8.61 -34.53
C GLU A 445 39.97 -8.29 -33.24
N SER A 446 39.29 -7.80 -32.19
CA SER A 446 39.91 -7.40 -30.91
C SER A 446 40.14 -8.60 -29.98
N THR A 447 41.36 -8.77 -29.49
CA THR A 447 41.72 -9.70 -28.43
C THR A 447 41.57 -8.98 -27.10
N ILE A 448 40.77 -9.56 -26.20
CA ILE A 448 40.48 -9.01 -24.87
C ILE A 448 41.17 -9.89 -23.84
N HIS A 449 41.97 -9.30 -22.97
CA HIS A 449 42.59 -10.00 -21.85
C HIS A 449 41.82 -9.76 -20.56
N LYS A 450 41.79 -10.77 -19.72
CA LYS A 450 41.18 -10.65 -18.40
C LYS A 450 41.78 -9.47 -17.62
N ASP A 451 40.95 -8.74 -16.93
CA ASP A 451 41.26 -7.55 -16.12
C ASP A 451 41.65 -6.29 -16.94
N ASP A 452 41.67 -6.35 -18.30
CA ASP A 452 41.76 -5.16 -19.14
C ASP A 452 40.52 -4.27 -19.02
N PHE A 453 40.69 -2.97 -19.20
CA PHE A 453 39.59 -2.05 -19.42
C PHE A 453 39.08 -2.13 -20.86
N MET A 454 37.78 -2.29 -20.99
CA MET A 454 37.09 -2.39 -22.29
C MET A 454 36.31 -1.12 -22.57
N GLY A 455 36.64 -0.46 -23.66
CA GLY A 455 35.83 0.63 -24.23
C GLY A 455 34.84 0.10 -25.26
N LEU A 456 33.56 0.42 -25.07
CA LEU A 456 32.45 0.01 -25.93
C LEU A 456 31.81 1.26 -26.53
N VAL A 457 32.02 1.47 -27.83
CA VAL A 457 31.42 2.57 -28.60
C VAL A 457 30.54 1.95 -29.71
N LYS A 458 29.34 2.52 -29.91
CA LYS A 458 28.39 1.99 -30.89
C LYS A 458 28.94 2.11 -32.31
N GLY A 459 29.05 0.97 -33.00
CA GLY A 459 29.57 0.91 -34.36
C GLY A 459 31.08 0.80 -34.49
N CYS A 460 31.82 0.84 -33.39
CA CYS A 460 33.26 0.69 -33.35
C CYS A 460 33.70 -0.69 -32.85
N GLU A 461 34.95 -1.05 -33.09
CA GLU A 461 35.56 -2.23 -32.50
C GLU A 461 35.74 -2.05 -30.98
N VAL A 462 35.78 -3.17 -30.25
CA VAL A 462 36.01 -3.12 -28.79
C VAL A 462 37.44 -2.72 -28.50
N ILE A 463 37.61 -1.65 -27.77
CA ILE A 463 38.92 -1.22 -27.21
C ILE A 463 39.23 -2.13 -26.02
N SER A 464 40.44 -2.68 -25.93
CA SER A 464 40.91 -3.46 -24.77
C SER A 464 42.35 -3.07 -24.46
N VAL A 465 42.53 -2.47 -23.29
CA VAL A 465 43.83 -1.98 -22.83
C VAL A 465 43.97 -2.12 -21.31
N PRO A 466 45.22 -2.31 -20.79
CA PRO A 466 45.45 -2.53 -19.36
C PRO A 466 45.14 -1.30 -18.47
N GLU A 467 45.32 -0.10 -19.02
CA GLU A 467 45.23 1.15 -18.23
C GLU A 467 43.90 1.88 -18.51
N PHE A 468 43.21 2.31 -17.44
CA PHE A 468 41.92 3.01 -17.54
C PHE A 468 42.05 4.32 -18.35
N SER A 469 43.11 5.09 -18.09
CA SER A 469 43.35 6.38 -18.76
C SER A 469 43.51 6.21 -20.29
N ASP A 470 44.19 5.16 -20.73
CA ASP A 470 44.34 4.86 -22.16
C ASP A 470 43.04 4.44 -22.80
N CYS A 471 42.24 3.63 -22.09
CA CYS A 471 40.91 3.25 -22.53
C CYS A 471 40.01 4.48 -22.68
N PHE A 472 39.99 5.35 -21.68
CA PHE A 472 39.16 6.57 -21.69
C PHE A 472 39.52 7.48 -22.87
N MET A 473 40.81 7.74 -23.08
CA MET A 473 41.28 8.60 -24.19
C MET A 473 40.97 8.01 -25.57
N GLN A 474 41.06 6.67 -25.71
CA GLN A 474 40.67 6.00 -26.97
C GLN A 474 39.16 6.07 -27.21
N VAL A 475 38.32 5.85 -26.17
CA VAL A 475 36.88 6.02 -26.25
C VAL A 475 36.49 7.44 -26.65
N LEU A 476 37.14 8.46 -26.07
CA LEU A 476 36.92 9.86 -26.47
C LEU A 476 37.30 10.10 -27.94
N GLY A 477 38.41 9.50 -28.43
CA GLY A 477 38.81 9.61 -29.83
C GLY A 477 37.80 9.05 -30.82
N GLU A 478 37.01 8.04 -30.42
CA GLU A 478 35.91 7.48 -31.22
C GLU A 478 34.59 8.28 -31.09
N LEU A 479 34.43 9.07 -30.03
CA LEU A 479 33.21 9.82 -29.76
C LEU A 479 33.26 11.28 -30.25
N ILE A 480 34.43 11.93 -30.16
CA ILE A 480 34.58 13.34 -30.44
C ILE A 480 34.93 13.55 -31.90
N ASP A 481 34.16 14.38 -32.58
CA ASP A 481 34.41 14.87 -33.94
C ASP A 481 34.39 16.41 -34.01
N GLU A 482 34.38 16.97 -35.21
CA GLU A 482 34.45 18.41 -35.45
C GLU A 482 33.19 19.17 -34.96
N ASP A 483 32.06 18.43 -34.81
CA ASP A 483 30.76 18.99 -34.41
C ASP A 483 30.47 18.79 -32.88
N THR A 484 31.34 18.13 -32.13
CA THR A 484 31.17 17.86 -30.72
C THR A 484 31.42 19.10 -29.87
N GLU A 485 30.39 19.61 -29.19
CA GLU A 485 30.47 20.77 -28.28
C GLU A 485 30.61 20.36 -26.81
N ILE A 486 29.87 19.30 -26.40
CA ILE A 486 29.76 18.85 -25.01
C ILE A 486 30.02 17.36 -24.89
N VAL A 487 30.79 16.98 -23.89
CA VAL A 487 30.95 15.59 -23.44
C VAL A 487 30.54 15.48 -21.99
N THR A 488 29.47 14.70 -21.76
CA THR A 488 28.97 14.43 -20.42
C THR A 488 29.45 13.06 -19.93
N ILE A 489 30.05 13.05 -18.75
CA ILE A 489 30.63 11.88 -18.10
C ILE A 489 29.84 11.52 -16.88
N TYR A 490 29.46 10.23 -16.76
CA TYR A 490 28.79 9.68 -15.58
C TYR A 490 29.67 8.62 -14.94
N TYR A 491 30.26 8.92 -13.78
CA TYR A 491 31.12 7.97 -13.07
C TYR A 491 30.30 7.00 -12.19
N GLY A 492 30.77 5.76 -12.13
CA GLY A 492 30.14 4.67 -11.38
C GLY A 492 30.80 4.43 -10.03
N LYS A 493 30.32 3.39 -9.32
CA LYS A 493 30.80 3.01 -7.96
C LYS A 493 32.28 2.72 -7.85
N ASP A 494 32.88 2.21 -8.92
CA ASP A 494 34.27 1.75 -8.93
C ASP A 494 35.27 2.87 -9.32
N LEU A 495 34.78 4.10 -9.50
CA LEU A 495 35.63 5.27 -9.82
C LEU A 495 35.30 6.42 -8.86
N SER A 496 36.31 6.95 -8.18
CA SER A 496 36.11 8.11 -7.31
C SER A 496 35.95 9.41 -8.12
N GLU A 497 35.26 10.39 -7.55
CA GLU A 497 35.13 11.74 -8.13
C GLU A 497 36.48 12.36 -8.43
N GLU A 498 37.46 12.25 -7.49
CA GLU A 498 38.81 12.77 -7.67
C GLU A 498 39.56 12.13 -8.84
N ASP A 499 39.39 10.82 -9.05
CA ASP A 499 40.09 10.12 -10.14
C ASP A 499 39.38 10.42 -11.48
N CYS A 500 38.04 10.53 -11.49
CA CYS A 500 37.29 10.98 -12.66
C CYS A 500 37.74 12.40 -13.07
N GLN A 501 37.87 13.32 -12.13
CA GLN A 501 38.32 14.69 -12.39
C GLN A 501 39.74 14.75 -12.98
N LYS A 502 40.67 13.89 -12.53
CA LYS A 502 42.02 13.81 -13.10
C LYS A 502 42.01 13.37 -14.58
N GLU A 503 41.12 12.45 -14.93
CA GLU A 503 40.98 12.00 -16.32
C GLU A 503 40.34 13.10 -17.20
N ILE A 504 39.37 13.83 -16.69
CA ILE A 504 38.77 14.99 -17.36
C ILE A 504 39.83 16.08 -17.61
N GLU A 505 40.68 16.40 -16.66
CA GLU A 505 41.79 17.38 -16.84
C GLU A 505 42.77 16.98 -17.96
N LYS A 506 42.92 15.66 -18.20
CA LYS A 506 43.74 15.18 -19.35
C LYS A 506 42.96 15.35 -20.67
N ALA A 507 41.65 15.06 -20.66
CA ALA A 507 40.80 15.20 -21.83
C ALA A 507 40.67 16.67 -22.27
N GLU A 508 40.49 17.60 -21.33
CA GLU A 508 40.39 19.05 -21.60
C GLU A 508 41.68 19.59 -22.27
N LYS A 509 42.84 19.02 -21.93
CA LYS A 509 44.13 19.39 -22.58
C LYS A 509 44.23 18.85 -24.00
N ALA A 510 43.62 17.69 -24.28
CA ALA A 510 43.64 17.06 -25.59
C ALA A 510 42.56 17.62 -26.54
N TYR A 511 41.42 18.05 -25.95
CA TYR A 511 40.26 18.57 -26.67
C TYR A 511 39.85 19.94 -26.11
N PRO A 512 40.62 21.02 -26.34
CA PRO A 512 40.42 22.32 -25.68
C PRO A 512 39.14 23.05 -26.12
N ASP A 513 38.51 22.65 -27.24
CA ASP A 513 37.29 23.25 -27.76
C ASP A 513 36.01 22.52 -27.30
N VAL A 514 36.16 21.43 -26.54
CA VAL A 514 35.06 20.62 -26.01
C VAL A 514 34.84 20.92 -24.54
N THR A 515 33.58 21.11 -24.15
CA THR A 515 33.20 21.29 -22.75
C THR A 515 32.94 19.92 -22.10
N PHE A 516 33.56 19.63 -20.98
CA PHE A 516 33.37 18.41 -20.22
C PHE A 516 32.50 18.68 -18.99
N GLU A 517 31.42 17.87 -18.84
CA GLU A 517 30.56 17.86 -17.65
C GLU A 517 30.65 16.52 -16.94
N MET A 518 30.57 16.53 -15.61
CA MET A 518 30.68 15.31 -14.78
C MET A 518 29.49 15.19 -13.83
N TYR A 519 28.93 13.98 -13.75
CA TYR A 519 27.83 13.63 -12.85
C TYR A 519 28.08 12.28 -12.20
N GLU A 520 27.62 12.12 -10.96
CA GLU A 520 27.63 10.83 -10.28
C GLU A 520 26.46 9.98 -10.81
N GLY A 521 26.79 8.83 -11.40
CA GLY A 521 25.79 7.86 -11.86
C GLY A 521 25.57 6.74 -10.85
N ASP A 522 26.56 6.43 -10.01
CA ASP A 522 26.58 5.35 -9.01
C ASP A 522 26.22 3.96 -9.59
N GLN A 523 26.43 3.76 -10.90
CA GLN A 523 26.17 2.49 -11.57
C GLN A 523 27.21 1.43 -11.22
N PRO A 524 26.80 0.15 -11.05
CA PRO A 524 27.73 -0.98 -10.93
C PRO A 524 28.30 -1.40 -12.29
N LEU A 525 29.37 -2.15 -12.32
CA LEU A 525 29.98 -2.82 -13.49
C LEU A 525 30.60 -1.89 -14.52
N TYR A 526 30.22 -0.64 -14.57
CA TYR A 526 30.73 0.36 -15.53
C TYR A 526 31.32 1.53 -14.75
N PRO A 527 32.67 1.59 -14.61
CA PRO A 527 33.33 2.75 -14.03
C PRO A 527 32.94 4.08 -14.67
N MET A 528 32.61 4.07 -15.96
CA MET A 528 32.27 5.31 -16.66
C MET A 528 31.30 5.09 -17.82
N PHE A 529 30.30 5.98 -17.92
CA PHE A 529 29.51 6.21 -19.12
C PHE A 529 29.84 7.59 -19.70
N ILE A 530 29.85 7.72 -21.03
CA ILE A 530 30.25 8.92 -21.73
C ILE A 530 29.25 9.20 -22.85
N ALA A 531 28.71 10.40 -22.89
CA ALA A 531 27.85 10.90 -23.98
C ALA A 531 28.51 12.10 -24.64
N ALA A 532 28.51 12.14 -25.98
CA ALA A 532 29.02 13.25 -26.77
C ALA A 532 27.90 13.82 -27.64
N GLU A 533 27.72 15.15 -27.56
CA GLU A 533 26.71 15.94 -28.27
C GLU A 533 27.33 17.10 -29.05
#